data_d1a7f15b14981034cb77e7016fd2b0ff
#
_entry.id   d1a7f15b14981034cb77e7016fd2b0ff
#
_cell.length_a   1.000
_cell.length_b   1.000
_cell.length_c   1.000
_cell.angle_alpha   90.00
_cell.angle_beta   90.00
_cell.angle_gamma   90.00
#
_symmetry.space_group_name_H-M   'P 1'
#
loop_
_entity.id
_entity.type
_entity.pdbx_description
1 polymer ?
#
loop_
_entity_poly.entity_id
_entity_poly.type
_entity_poly.pdbx_seq_one_letter_code
_entity_poly.pdbx_strand_id
1 'polypeptide(L)'
;MEIKNLVSAMLMVALLTTTGIGSTDYTPLENMIENGLEDELVDVYTPSVSISEQEVRIEYKSRAHSEDDITEGISGIIGAYMYIVQTCPEVGDMVLIIKNPNDGSKVAKLTCEKDWVQYLDTENEDDIADVIVKVVETATFY
;
A
#
# COMPACT_ATOMS: atom_id res chain seq x y z
N MET A 1 -5.37 2.39 -13.62
CA MET A 1 -4.81 3.50 -12.83
C MET A 1 -3.29 3.43 -12.83
N GLU A 2 -2.65 4.55 -13.02
CA GLU A 2 -1.18 4.62 -12.99
C GLU A 2 -0.67 4.90 -11.57
N ILE A 3 0.33 4.16 -11.14
CA ILE A 3 0.93 4.30 -9.81
C ILE A 3 1.45 5.72 -9.58
N LYS A 4 2.09 6.32 -10.58
CA LYS A 4 2.66 7.65 -10.43
C LYS A 4 1.60 8.73 -10.18
N ASN A 5 0.37 8.56 -10.67
CA ASN A 5 -0.72 9.48 -10.40
C ASN A 5 -1.15 9.43 -8.93
N LEU A 6 -1.21 8.22 -8.35
CA LEU A 6 -1.49 8.03 -6.94
C LEU A 6 -0.39 8.65 -6.08
N VAL A 7 0.88 8.40 -6.41
CA VAL A 7 2.02 8.93 -5.67
C VAL A 7 2.06 10.46 -5.75
N SER A 8 1.80 11.03 -6.93
CA SER A 8 1.79 12.49 -7.11
C SER A 8 0.68 13.16 -6.30
N ALA A 9 -0.52 12.57 -6.28
CA ALA A 9 -1.64 13.08 -5.49
C ALA A 9 -1.34 13.05 -3.99
N MET A 10 -0.73 12.00 -3.52
CA MET A 10 -0.34 11.86 -2.11
C MET A 10 0.78 12.82 -1.72
N LEU A 11 1.73 13.07 -2.63
CA LEU A 11 2.86 13.97 -2.38
C LEU A 11 2.42 15.40 -2.07
N MET A 12 1.38 15.88 -2.75
CA MET A 12 0.87 17.23 -2.51
C MET A 12 0.30 17.44 -1.11
N VAL A 13 -0.24 16.40 -0.51
CA VAL A 13 -0.81 16.45 0.85
C VAL A 13 0.26 16.25 1.91
N ALA A 14 1.26 15.42 1.65
CA ALA A 14 2.32 15.10 2.60
C ALA A 14 3.14 16.31 3.05
N LEU A 15 3.29 17.32 2.19
CA LEU A 15 4.01 18.56 2.53
C LEU A 15 3.37 19.31 3.69
N LEU A 16 2.12 19.04 4.01
CA LEU A 16 1.39 19.70 5.09
C LEU A 16 1.51 18.97 6.43
N THR A 17 2.08 17.78 6.46
CA THR A 17 2.09 16.93 7.64
C THR A 17 3.47 16.72 8.27
N THR A 18 4.52 17.32 7.71
CA THR A 18 5.90 17.12 8.16
C THR A 18 6.28 18.07 9.29
N THR A 19 5.54 18.04 10.38
CA THR A 19 5.81 18.91 11.52
C THR A 19 6.14 18.15 12.81
N GLY A 20 6.44 16.85 12.69
CA GLY A 20 6.68 16.00 13.84
C GLY A 20 7.99 16.35 14.57
N ILE A 21 7.89 16.84 15.79
CA ILE A 21 9.01 16.99 16.70
C ILE A 21 8.79 15.99 17.83
N GLY A 22 9.71 15.05 18.02
CA GLY A 22 9.59 14.00 19.02
C GLY A 22 9.09 12.69 18.44
N SER A 23 8.16 12.01 19.12
CA SER A 23 7.62 10.73 18.66
C SER A 23 6.89 10.92 17.34
N THR A 24 7.16 10.03 16.39
CA THR A 24 6.53 10.08 15.08
C THR A 24 5.05 9.68 15.21
N ASP A 25 4.17 10.57 14.81
CA ASP A 25 2.75 10.30 14.70
C ASP A 25 2.42 10.04 13.24
N TYR A 26 2.09 8.79 12.93
CA TYR A 26 1.77 8.38 11.56
C TYR A 26 0.29 8.59 11.20
N THR A 27 -0.55 9.02 12.13
CA THR A 27 -1.99 9.15 11.90
C THR A 27 -2.34 10.02 10.69
N PRO A 28 -1.74 11.20 10.48
CA PRO A 28 -2.04 11.99 9.29
C PRO A 28 -1.68 11.26 7.99
N LEU A 29 -0.55 10.55 7.97
CA LEU A 29 -0.12 9.78 6.81
C LEU A 29 -1.05 8.58 6.57
N GLU A 30 -1.43 7.87 7.62
CA GLU A 30 -2.39 6.77 7.55
C GLU A 30 -3.69 7.22 6.93
N ASN A 31 -4.25 8.33 7.40
CA ASN A 31 -5.51 8.87 6.88
C ASN A 31 -5.39 9.29 5.42
N MET A 32 -4.29 9.91 5.04
CA MET A 32 -4.04 10.32 3.67
C MET A 32 -3.98 9.11 2.72
N ILE A 33 -3.27 8.06 3.13
CA ILE A 33 -3.16 6.83 2.33
C ILE A 33 -4.53 6.15 2.22
N GLU A 34 -5.28 6.03 3.30
CA GLU A 34 -6.62 5.45 3.29
C GLU A 34 -7.54 6.19 2.31
N ASN A 35 -7.56 7.51 2.36
CA ASN A 35 -8.36 8.32 1.47
C ASN A 35 -7.92 8.16 0.00
N GLY A 36 -6.61 8.14 -0.25
CA GLY A 36 -6.07 7.94 -1.58
C GLY A 36 -6.44 6.58 -2.16
N LEU A 37 -6.34 5.52 -1.36
CA LEU A 37 -6.71 4.17 -1.79
C LEU A 37 -8.20 4.06 -2.11
N GLU A 38 -9.05 4.66 -1.29
CA GLU A 38 -10.50 4.65 -1.50
C GLU A 38 -10.89 5.43 -2.76
N ASP A 39 -10.27 6.60 -2.99
CA ASP A 39 -10.62 7.48 -4.09
C ASP A 39 -10.06 7.01 -5.44
N GLU A 40 -8.87 6.40 -5.45
CA GLU A 40 -8.11 6.13 -6.68
C GLU A 40 -8.20 4.68 -7.14
N LEU A 41 -8.46 3.73 -6.24
CA LEU A 41 -8.51 2.32 -6.59
C LEU A 41 -9.92 1.81 -6.71
N VAL A 42 -10.17 1.09 -7.81
CA VAL A 42 -11.44 0.36 -8.03
C VAL A 42 -11.38 -0.94 -7.23
N ASP A 43 -12.51 -1.34 -6.66
CA ASP A 43 -12.66 -2.58 -5.87
C ASP A 43 -11.86 -2.60 -4.56
N VAL A 44 -11.42 -1.45 -4.08
CA VAL A 44 -10.88 -1.31 -2.72
C VAL A 44 -11.91 -0.60 -1.85
N TYR A 45 -12.43 -1.32 -0.87
CA TYR A 45 -13.47 -0.82 0.03
C TYR A 45 -12.96 -0.81 1.46
N THR A 46 -13.33 0.21 2.21
CA THR A 46 -13.00 0.36 3.62
C THR A 46 -11.52 0.07 3.94
N PRO A 47 -10.60 0.78 3.27
CA PRO A 47 -9.18 0.56 3.55
C PRO A 47 -8.81 1.00 4.97
N SER A 48 -7.91 0.25 5.59
CA SER A 48 -7.36 0.57 6.90
C SER A 48 -5.84 0.48 6.79
N VAL A 49 -5.16 1.54 7.20
CA VAL A 49 -3.70 1.64 7.14
C VAL A 49 -3.16 1.87 8.54
N SER A 50 -2.23 1.03 8.97
CA SER A 50 -1.50 1.16 10.23
C SER A 50 -0.01 1.18 9.95
N ILE A 51 0.67 2.24 10.35
CA ILE A 51 2.09 2.45 10.07
C ILE A 51 2.88 2.42 11.37
N SER A 52 3.94 1.60 11.41
CA SER A 52 4.87 1.56 12.55
C SER A 52 6.26 1.18 12.07
N GLU A 53 7.24 1.28 12.96
CA GLU A 53 8.60 0.84 12.70
C GLU A 53 8.71 -0.68 12.51
N GLN A 54 7.76 -1.43 13.08
CA GLN A 54 7.75 -2.89 12.98
C GLN A 54 7.06 -3.37 11.71
N GLU A 55 5.97 -2.72 11.31
CA GLU A 55 5.13 -3.19 10.22
C GLU A 55 4.27 -2.08 9.65
N VAL A 56 4.10 -2.09 8.34
CA VAL A 56 3.05 -1.32 7.67
C VAL A 56 1.95 -2.31 7.30
N ARG A 57 0.78 -2.14 7.88
CA ARG A 57 -0.34 -3.04 7.67
C ARG A 57 -1.43 -2.33 6.89
N ILE A 58 -1.78 -2.89 5.75
CA ILE A 58 -2.86 -2.39 4.90
C ILE A 58 -3.90 -3.49 4.78
N GLU A 59 -5.13 -3.17 5.14
CA GLU A 59 -6.26 -4.09 5.01
C GLU A 59 -7.35 -3.41 4.21
N TYR A 60 -7.99 -4.15 3.31
CA TYR A 60 -9.16 -3.64 2.62
C TYR A 60 -10.07 -4.79 2.21
N LYS A 61 -11.32 -4.45 1.91
CA LYS A 61 -12.29 -5.36 1.34
C LYS A 61 -12.28 -5.25 -0.17
N SER A 62 -12.35 -6.37 -0.86
CA SER A 62 -12.35 -6.40 -2.32
C SER A 62 -13.22 -7.55 -2.81
N ARG A 63 -13.89 -7.32 -3.95
CA ARG A 63 -14.64 -8.36 -4.66
C ARG A 63 -13.75 -9.22 -5.56
N ALA A 64 -12.46 -8.92 -5.62
CA ALA A 64 -11.50 -9.71 -6.39
C ALA A 64 -11.46 -11.15 -5.88
N HIS A 65 -11.59 -12.11 -6.78
CA HIS A 65 -11.63 -13.53 -6.44
C HIS A 65 -10.53 -14.35 -7.10
N SER A 66 -9.81 -13.76 -8.05
CA SER A 66 -8.74 -14.42 -8.78
C SER A 66 -7.41 -13.72 -8.54
N GLU A 67 -6.33 -14.45 -8.78
CA GLU A 67 -4.98 -13.90 -8.70
C GLU A 67 -4.81 -12.69 -9.63
N ASP A 68 -5.38 -12.74 -10.83
CA ASP A 68 -5.29 -11.64 -11.80
C ASP A 68 -5.99 -10.38 -11.29
N ASP A 69 -7.19 -10.52 -10.72
CA ASP A 69 -7.95 -9.40 -10.16
C ASP A 69 -7.22 -8.76 -8.98
N ILE A 70 -6.63 -9.59 -8.13
CA ILE A 70 -5.84 -9.12 -6.99
C ILE A 70 -4.61 -8.38 -7.47
N THR A 71 -3.93 -8.88 -8.50
CA THR A 71 -2.73 -8.27 -9.06
C THR A 71 -2.99 -6.86 -9.58
N GLU A 72 -4.14 -6.60 -10.18
CA GLU A 72 -4.50 -5.26 -10.66
C GLU A 72 -4.57 -4.23 -9.50
N GLY A 73 -5.09 -4.65 -8.36
CA GLY A 73 -5.17 -3.78 -7.18
C GLY A 73 -3.82 -3.56 -6.50
N ILE A 74 -2.95 -4.56 -6.54
CA ILE A 74 -1.67 -4.55 -5.84
C ILE A 74 -0.74 -3.43 -6.33
N SER A 75 -0.78 -3.09 -7.61
CA SER A 75 0.10 -2.05 -8.15
C SER A 75 -0.10 -0.72 -7.44
N GLY A 76 -1.34 -0.33 -7.17
CA GLY A 76 -1.65 0.88 -6.42
C GLY A 76 -1.22 0.79 -4.96
N ILE A 77 -1.39 -0.38 -4.35
CA ILE A 77 -0.96 -0.61 -2.96
C ILE A 77 0.56 -0.52 -2.84
N ILE A 78 1.31 -1.10 -3.77
CA ILE A 78 2.77 -1.00 -3.79
C ILE A 78 3.20 0.45 -3.96
N GLY A 79 2.55 1.21 -4.84
CA GLY A 79 2.82 2.64 -4.99
C GLY A 79 2.62 3.42 -3.70
N ALA A 80 1.54 3.13 -2.97
CA ALA A 80 1.29 3.73 -1.66
C ALA A 80 2.38 3.36 -0.65
N TYR A 81 2.78 2.09 -0.60
CA TYR A 81 3.84 1.65 0.30
C TYR A 81 5.19 2.28 -0.05
N MET A 82 5.53 2.37 -1.34
CA MET A 82 6.74 3.07 -1.79
C MET A 82 6.77 4.51 -1.28
N TYR A 83 5.65 5.19 -1.37
CA TYR A 83 5.52 6.56 -0.86
C TYR A 83 5.75 6.60 0.66
N ILE A 84 5.17 5.67 1.41
CA ILE A 84 5.36 5.57 2.86
C ILE A 84 6.85 5.38 3.20
N VAL A 85 7.52 4.45 2.53
CA VAL A 85 8.95 4.14 2.77
C VAL A 85 9.83 5.34 2.43
N GLN A 86 9.55 6.03 1.35
CA GLN A 86 10.34 7.20 0.93
C GLN A 86 10.13 8.38 1.85
N THR A 87 8.94 8.52 2.43
CA THR A 87 8.60 9.59 3.38
C THR A 87 9.09 9.27 4.78
N CYS A 88 8.97 8.03 5.21
CA CYS A 88 9.32 7.55 6.54
C CYS A 88 10.19 6.29 6.44
N PRO A 89 11.51 6.42 6.16
CA PRO A 89 12.37 5.25 5.93
C PRO A 89 12.50 4.28 7.10
N GLU A 90 12.07 4.70 8.30
CA GLU A 90 12.15 3.88 9.51
C GLU A 90 11.06 2.82 9.62
N VAL A 91 10.07 2.85 8.74
CA VAL A 91 8.94 1.90 8.81
C VAL A 91 9.37 0.47 8.48
N GLY A 92 8.57 -0.50 8.92
CA GLY A 92 8.81 -1.92 8.64
C GLY A 92 8.29 -2.38 7.30
N ASP A 93 8.36 -3.69 7.07
CA ASP A 93 7.83 -4.34 5.87
C ASP A 93 6.31 -4.22 5.83
N MET A 94 5.73 -4.31 4.63
CA MET A 94 4.29 -4.23 4.46
C MET A 94 3.64 -5.61 4.54
N VAL A 95 2.51 -5.67 5.23
CA VAL A 95 1.57 -6.79 5.18
C VAL A 95 0.27 -6.28 4.60
N LEU A 96 -0.21 -6.94 3.56
CA LEU A 96 -1.48 -6.61 2.92
C LEU A 96 -2.48 -7.73 3.20
N ILE A 97 -3.65 -7.39 3.71
CA ILE A 97 -4.74 -8.33 3.96
C ILE A 97 -5.95 -7.93 3.15
N ILE A 98 -6.41 -8.84 2.30
CA ILE A 98 -7.59 -8.65 1.47
C ILE A 98 -8.72 -9.47 2.09
N LYS A 99 -9.87 -8.83 2.28
CA LYS A 99 -11.04 -9.42 2.92
C LYS A 99 -12.23 -9.45 1.98
N ASN A 100 -13.12 -10.42 2.22
CA ASN A 100 -14.39 -10.52 1.53
C ASN A 100 -15.32 -9.39 2.01
N PRO A 101 -15.94 -8.61 1.10
CA PRO A 101 -16.82 -7.51 1.49
C PRO A 101 -18.12 -7.95 2.15
N ASN A 102 -18.54 -9.21 1.95
CA ASN A 102 -19.81 -9.70 2.48
C ASN A 102 -19.74 -10.12 3.95
N ASP A 103 -18.65 -10.82 4.33
CA ASP A 103 -18.52 -11.39 5.67
C ASP A 103 -17.25 -10.97 6.42
N GLY A 104 -16.36 -10.19 5.78
CA GLY A 104 -15.12 -9.74 6.38
C GLY A 104 -14.06 -10.82 6.56
N SER A 105 -14.28 -12.03 6.03
CA SER A 105 -13.28 -13.10 6.10
C SER A 105 -12.06 -12.78 5.24
N LYS A 106 -10.90 -13.31 5.63
CA LYS A 106 -9.68 -13.14 4.84
C LYS A 106 -9.78 -13.91 3.53
N VAL A 107 -9.42 -13.25 2.43
CA VAL A 107 -9.33 -13.84 1.10
C VAL A 107 -7.87 -14.12 0.76
N ALA A 108 -6.99 -13.18 1.06
CA ALA A 108 -5.56 -13.31 0.76
C ALA A 108 -4.73 -12.49 1.75
N LYS A 109 -3.49 -12.95 1.94
CA LYS A 109 -2.46 -12.22 2.68
C LYS A 109 -1.20 -12.18 1.82
N LEU A 110 -0.65 -10.98 1.63
CA LEU A 110 0.57 -10.77 0.88
C LEU A 110 1.54 -9.93 1.69
N THR A 111 2.83 -10.04 1.38
CA THR A 111 3.87 -9.25 2.04
C THR A 111 4.74 -8.56 1.01
N CYS A 112 5.31 -7.41 1.39
CA CYS A 112 6.29 -6.69 0.59
C CYS A 112 7.43 -6.26 1.51
N GLU A 113 8.62 -6.73 1.25
CA GLU A 113 9.78 -6.32 2.01
C GLU A 113 10.17 -4.89 1.65
N LYS A 114 10.52 -4.10 2.64
CA LYS A 114 10.94 -2.72 2.46
C LYS A 114 12.11 -2.60 1.47
N ASP A 115 13.04 -3.52 1.51
CA ASP A 115 14.21 -3.52 0.64
C ASP A 115 13.83 -3.63 -0.85
N TRP A 116 12.68 -4.19 -1.17
CA TRP A 116 12.22 -4.30 -2.56
C TRP A 116 11.79 -2.97 -3.16
N VAL A 117 11.39 -2.01 -2.33
CA VAL A 117 10.81 -0.74 -2.79
C VAL A 117 11.63 0.48 -2.39
N GLN A 118 12.55 0.35 -1.44
CA GLN A 118 13.24 1.49 -0.82
C GLN A 118 14.00 2.36 -1.82
N TYR A 119 14.57 1.76 -2.84
CA TYR A 119 15.40 2.45 -3.83
C TYR A 119 14.78 2.44 -5.23
N LEU A 120 13.52 2.05 -5.36
CA LEU A 120 12.86 2.03 -6.64
C LEU A 120 12.58 3.44 -7.16
N ASP A 121 12.71 3.59 -8.48
CA ASP A 121 12.23 4.75 -9.21
C ASP A 121 10.76 4.53 -9.56
N THR A 122 9.88 5.43 -9.08
CA THR A 122 8.45 5.35 -9.38
C THR A 122 8.11 5.50 -10.85
N GLU A 123 9.05 6.00 -11.65
CA GLU A 123 8.88 6.16 -13.10
C GLU A 123 9.35 4.93 -13.89
N ASN A 124 10.04 3.98 -13.24
CA ASN A 124 10.51 2.76 -13.89
C ASN A 124 9.45 1.65 -13.73
N GLU A 125 8.62 1.50 -14.75
CA GLU A 125 7.52 0.53 -14.74
C GLU A 125 8.01 -0.93 -14.69
N ASP A 126 9.17 -1.23 -15.28
CA ASP A 126 9.73 -2.58 -15.25
C ASP A 126 10.15 -3.00 -13.85
N ASP A 127 10.78 -2.09 -13.10
CA ASP A 127 11.18 -2.35 -11.72
C ASP A 127 9.95 -2.55 -10.82
N ILE A 128 8.90 -1.75 -11.04
CA ILE A 128 7.64 -1.87 -10.31
C ILE A 128 6.98 -3.21 -10.62
N ALA A 129 6.97 -3.62 -11.90
CA ALA A 129 6.42 -4.92 -12.29
C ALA A 129 7.15 -6.08 -11.61
N ASP A 130 8.47 -6.01 -11.49
CA ASP A 130 9.25 -7.04 -10.78
C ASP A 130 8.85 -7.15 -9.31
N VAL A 131 8.62 -6.01 -8.65
CA VAL A 131 8.15 -6.01 -7.25
C VAL A 131 6.75 -6.60 -7.13
N ILE A 132 5.85 -6.28 -8.06
CA ILE A 132 4.50 -6.86 -8.09
C ILE A 132 4.58 -8.38 -8.13
N VAL A 133 5.42 -8.94 -8.99
CA VAL A 133 5.62 -10.39 -9.10
C VAL A 133 6.10 -10.97 -7.77
N LYS A 134 7.09 -10.34 -7.14
CA LYS A 134 7.61 -10.80 -5.84
C LYS A 134 6.53 -10.80 -4.76
N VAL A 135 5.73 -9.75 -4.71
CA VAL A 135 4.65 -9.62 -3.71
C VAL A 135 3.59 -10.70 -3.95
N VAL A 136 3.19 -10.91 -5.20
CA VAL A 136 2.21 -11.95 -5.55
C VAL A 136 2.72 -13.34 -5.17
N GLU A 137 4.01 -13.61 -5.33
CA GLU A 137 4.61 -14.89 -4.92
C GLU A 137 4.52 -15.15 -3.42
N THR A 138 4.37 -14.11 -2.60
CA THR A 138 4.19 -14.28 -1.14
C THR A 138 2.75 -14.61 -0.75
N ALA A 139 1.81 -14.56 -1.69
CA ALA A 139 0.39 -14.65 -1.39
C ALA A 139 0.01 -15.98 -0.76
N THR A 140 -0.76 -15.89 0.33
CA THR A 140 -1.48 -17.01 0.92
C THR A 140 -2.96 -16.76 0.66
N PHE A 141 -3.63 -17.70 0.03
CA PHE A 141 -5.08 -17.63 -0.23
C PHE A 141 -5.83 -18.47 0.79
N TYR A 142 -6.96 -17.95 1.24
CA TYR A 142 -7.80 -18.59 2.25
C TYR A 142 -9.08 -19.16 1.66
#